data_285c307739b1ce59fb01d1ad936ca653
#
_entry.id   285c307739b1ce59fb01d1ad936ca653
#
_cell.length_a   1.000
_cell.length_b   1.000
_cell.length_c   1.000
_cell.angle_alpha   90.00
_cell.angle_beta   90.00
_cell.angle_gamma   90.00
#
_symmetry.space_group_name_H-M   'P 1'
#
loop_
_entity.id
_entity.type
_entity.pdbx_description
1 polymer ?
#
loop_
_entity_poly.entity_id
_entity_poly.type
_entity_poly.pdbx_seq_one_letter_code
_entity_poly.pdbx_strand_id
1 'polypeptide(L)'
;METKTQSKRSTSQFANKIVIDRVFNLPVSKVWKAWSEPESSKKWWGPKDFTCPYSTIDLRIGGKYLNCMRSAKGEEFWSTGVYKEIIPYRKLVFTDSFSDAEGNIISPSEYNMPGEWPMELLITVSLEEDGDKTKMKLQHEGIPDEMYDECIKGWNESFDKLEKNIK
;
A
#
# COMPACT_ATOMS: atom_id res chain seq x y z
N MET A 1 -6.42 16.89 -26.80
CA MET A 1 -6.99 16.37 -25.58
C MET A 1 -6.49 15.01 -25.27
N GLU A 2 -6.73 14.09 -26.13
CA GLU A 2 -6.29 12.72 -25.90
C GLU A 2 -4.80 12.60 -25.76
N THR A 3 -4.07 13.47 -26.42
CA THR A 3 -2.62 13.38 -26.39
C THR A 3 -2.05 13.47 -25.00
N LYS A 4 -2.64 14.30 -24.16
CA LYS A 4 -2.14 14.45 -22.79
C LYS A 4 -2.31 13.17 -21.99
N THR A 5 -3.46 12.54 -22.13
CA THR A 5 -3.73 11.30 -21.42
C THR A 5 -2.80 10.20 -21.86
N GLN A 6 -2.56 10.12 -23.16
CA GLN A 6 -1.68 9.10 -23.70
C GLN A 6 -0.25 9.31 -23.26
N SER A 7 0.17 10.56 -23.17
CA SER A 7 1.52 10.86 -22.73
C SER A 7 1.76 10.35 -21.30
N LYS A 8 0.77 10.50 -20.43
CA LYS A 8 0.90 9.98 -19.09
C LYS A 8 0.97 8.47 -19.04
N ARG A 9 0.20 7.81 -19.89
CA ARG A 9 0.22 6.36 -19.90
C ARG A 9 1.54 5.80 -20.37
N SER A 10 2.22 6.51 -21.26
CA SER A 10 3.46 6.01 -21.80
C SER A 10 4.57 5.94 -20.77
N THR A 11 4.45 6.64 -19.63
CA THR A 11 5.45 6.61 -18.58
C THR A 11 5.18 5.57 -17.51
N SER A 12 4.03 4.88 -17.60
CA SER A 12 3.66 3.85 -16.64
C SER A 12 3.30 2.58 -17.41
N GLN A 13 3.65 1.43 -16.85
CA GLN A 13 3.27 0.17 -17.48
C GLN A 13 1.81 -0.18 -17.21
N PHE A 14 1.11 0.59 -16.38
CA PHE A 14 -0.29 0.34 -16.06
C PHE A 14 -1.15 1.49 -16.53
N ALA A 15 -2.34 1.15 -17.06
CA ALA A 15 -3.27 2.16 -17.56
C ALA A 15 -3.91 2.97 -16.43
N ASN A 16 -4.18 2.31 -15.31
CA ASN A 16 -4.90 2.93 -14.20
C ASN A 16 -4.03 3.04 -12.97
N LYS A 17 -4.23 4.12 -12.25
CA LYS A 17 -3.45 4.43 -11.06
C LYS A 17 -4.34 5.12 -10.06
N ILE A 18 -4.35 4.60 -8.83
CA ILE A 18 -5.00 5.28 -7.72
C ILE A 18 -4.00 6.29 -7.17
N VAL A 19 -4.47 7.51 -6.93
CA VAL A 19 -3.66 8.55 -6.30
C VAL A 19 -4.45 9.08 -5.12
N ILE A 20 -3.86 9.00 -3.93
CA ILE A 20 -4.48 9.50 -2.70
C ILE A 20 -3.52 10.49 -2.06
N ASP A 21 -4.00 11.71 -1.84
CA ASP A 21 -3.26 12.72 -1.09
C ASP A 21 -3.88 12.81 0.28
N ARG A 22 -3.04 12.85 1.32
CA ARG A 22 -3.53 12.91 2.67
C ARG A 22 -2.54 13.65 3.56
N VAL A 23 -3.07 14.43 4.50
CA VAL A 23 -2.26 15.10 5.52
C VAL A 23 -2.51 14.40 6.85
N PHE A 24 -1.43 13.90 7.47
CA PHE A 24 -1.51 13.31 8.80
C PHE A 24 -1.09 14.33 9.84
N ASN A 25 -1.81 14.36 10.94
CA ASN A 25 -1.44 15.20 12.09
C ASN A 25 -0.41 14.48 12.95
N LEU A 26 0.68 14.08 12.30
CA LEU A 26 1.78 13.32 12.89
C LEU A 26 3.08 13.77 12.23
N PRO A 27 4.18 13.83 12.99
CA PRO A 27 5.47 14.19 12.38
C PRO A 27 5.94 13.10 11.40
N VAL A 28 6.77 13.49 10.45
CA VAL A 28 7.19 12.60 9.38
C VAL A 28 7.90 11.36 9.91
N SER A 29 8.60 11.46 11.04
CA SER A 29 9.26 10.29 11.63
C SER A 29 8.26 9.23 12.06
N LYS A 30 7.09 9.64 12.54
CA LYS A 30 6.05 8.68 12.94
C LYS A 30 5.41 8.02 11.74
N VAL A 31 5.14 8.81 10.70
CA VAL A 31 4.56 8.26 9.47
C VAL A 31 5.54 7.30 8.80
N TRP A 32 6.82 7.67 8.78
CA TRP A 32 7.84 6.79 8.23
C TRP A 32 7.89 5.45 8.95
N LYS A 33 7.86 5.48 10.28
CA LYS A 33 7.85 4.25 11.08
C LYS A 33 6.60 3.39 10.79
N ALA A 34 5.47 4.05 10.56
CA ALA A 34 4.23 3.33 10.24
C ALA A 34 4.41 2.46 9.00
N TRP A 35 5.18 2.95 8.03
CA TRP A 35 5.42 2.24 6.78
C TRP A 35 6.62 1.28 6.84
N SER A 36 7.54 1.49 7.75
CA SER A 36 8.83 0.81 7.70
C SER A 36 9.09 -0.19 8.81
N GLU A 37 8.29 -0.16 9.88
CA GLU A 37 8.50 -1.06 11.01
C GLU A 37 7.31 -2.01 11.17
N PRO A 38 7.58 -3.33 11.32
CA PRO A 38 6.49 -4.31 11.39
C PRO A 38 5.52 -4.06 12.55
N GLU A 39 6.02 -3.70 13.72
CA GLU A 39 5.14 -3.48 14.86
C GLU A 39 4.23 -2.28 14.66
N SER A 40 4.71 -1.27 13.94
CA SER A 40 3.88 -0.13 13.58
C SER A 40 2.88 -0.50 12.48
N SER A 41 3.35 -1.25 11.48
CA SER A 41 2.51 -1.69 10.38
C SER A 41 1.29 -2.48 10.87
N LYS A 42 1.47 -3.31 11.88
CA LYS A 42 0.38 -4.11 12.43
C LYS A 42 -0.75 -3.27 13.00
N LYS A 43 -0.50 -2.01 13.31
CA LYS A 43 -1.50 -1.15 13.95
C LYS A 43 -2.48 -0.55 12.97
N TRP A 44 -2.19 -0.55 11.68
CA TRP A 44 -3.03 0.17 10.73
C TRP A 44 -3.26 -0.53 9.40
N TRP A 45 -2.48 -1.55 9.06
CA TRP A 45 -2.56 -2.21 7.76
C TRP A 45 -3.91 -2.92 7.61
N GLY A 46 -4.63 -2.59 6.50
CA GLY A 46 -5.91 -3.19 6.21
C GLY A 46 -7.07 -2.23 6.45
N PRO A 47 -8.19 -2.44 5.75
CA PRO A 47 -9.36 -1.57 5.89
C PRO A 47 -9.98 -1.66 7.28
N LYS A 48 -11.06 -0.92 7.48
CA LYS A 48 -11.67 -0.64 8.77
C LYS A 48 -11.88 -1.86 9.65
N ASP A 49 -12.47 -2.91 9.17
CA ASP A 49 -12.82 -4.05 10.01
C ASP A 49 -11.79 -5.17 9.94
N PHE A 50 -10.61 -4.85 9.42
CA PHE A 50 -9.52 -5.81 9.32
C PHE A 50 -8.47 -5.54 10.39
N THR A 51 -7.77 -6.61 10.78
CA THR A 51 -6.59 -6.49 11.62
C THR A 51 -5.38 -7.00 10.83
N CYS A 52 -4.19 -6.71 11.34
CA CYS A 52 -2.96 -7.20 10.73
C CYS A 52 -2.19 -8.01 11.78
N PRO A 53 -2.48 -9.30 11.90
CA PRO A 53 -1.84 -10.12 12.93
C PRO A 53 -0.39 -10.48 12.64
N TYR A 54 0.06 -10.28 11.41
CA TYR A 54 1.42 -10.66 11.03
C TYR A 54 1.99 -9.64 10.06
N SER A 55 3.22 -9.21 10.31
CA SER A 55 3.95 -8.31 9.42
C SER A 55 5.43 -8.55 9.60
N THR A 56 6.15 -8.73 8.49
CA THR A 56 7.60 -8.70 8.47
C THR A 56 8.05 -7.74 7.39
N ILE A 57 9.13 -7.02 7.67
CA ILE A 57 9.65 -6.02 6.75
C ILE A 57 11.17 -6.12 6.76
N ASP A 58 11.77 -6.30 5.58
CA ASP A 58 13.21 -6.25 5.39
C ASP A 58 13.49 -4.99 4.57
N LEU A 59 13.70 -3.87 5.27
CA LEU A 59 13.72 -2.55 4.63
C LEU A 59 15.07 -2.27 4.01
N ARG A 60 15.28 -2.81 2.82
CA ARG A 60 16.46 -2.54 1.99
C ARG A 60 16.06 -2.80 0.55
N ILE A 61 16.82 -2.22 -0.37
CA ILE A 61 16.56 -2.45 -1.80
C ILE A 61 16.66 -3.96 -2.06
N GLY A 62 15.63 -4.53 -2.67
CA GLY A 62 15.56 -5.97 -2.91
C GLY A 62 15.03 -6.77 -1.73
N GLY A 63 14.88 -6.13 -0.56
CA GLY A 63 14.25 -6.80 0.58
C GLY A 63 12.76 -6.94 0.38
N LYS A 64 12.14 -7.77 1.19
CA LYS A 64 10.72 -8.10 1.02
C LYS A 64 9.92 -7.79 2.27
N TYR A 65 8.62 -7.60 2.08
CA TYR A 65 7.69 -7.57 3.19
C TYR A 65 6.67 -8.69 3.03
N LEU A 66 6.05 -9.07 4.14
CA LEU A 66 4.95 -10.03 4.14
C LEU A 66 3.96 -9.58 5.20
N ASN A 67 2.74 -9.31 4.76
CA ASN A 67 1.68 -8.84 5.64
C ASN A 67 0.46 -9.72 5.52
N CYS A 68 -0.26 -9.87 6.63
CA CYS A 68 -1.54 -10.57 6.65
C CYS A 68 -2.63 -9.60 7.09
N MET A 69 -3.70 -9.51 6.31
CA MET A 69 -4.92 -8.83 6.74
C MET A 69 -5.93 -9.89 7.11
N ARG A 70 -6.56 -9.72 8.28
CA ARG A 70 -7.59 -10.67 8.73
C ARG A 70 -8.90 -9.94 8.88
N SER A 71 -9.95 -10.44 8.21
CA SER A 71 -11.28 -9.86 8.27
C SER A 71 -11.94 -10.16 9.61
N ALA A 72 -13.07 -9.49 9.87
CA ALA A 72 -13.85 -9.75 11.10
C ALA A 72 -14.33 -11.18 11.18
N LYS A 73 -14.47 -11.85 10.03
CA LYS A 73 -14.89 -13.25 9.98
C LYS A 73 -13.73 -14.23 10.11
N GLY A 74 -12.49 -13.73 10.18
CA GLY A 74 -11.32 -14.57 10.31
C GLY A 74 -10.68 -14.96 8.98
N GLU A 75 -11.16 -14.44 7.87
CA GLU A 75 -10.54 -14.70 6.57
C GLU A 75 -9.22 -13.95 6.48
N GLU A 76 -8.20 -14.61 5.96
CA GLU A 76 -6.87 -14.03 5.86
C GLU A 76 -6.47 -13.78 4.42
N PHE A 77 -5.90 -12.60 4.19
CA PHE A 77 -5.40 -12.19 2.88
C PHE A 77 -3.95 -11.78 3.05
N TRP A 78 -3.06 -12.52 2.41
CA TRP A 78 -1.63 -12.27 2.52
C TRP A 78 -1.14 -11.48 1.31
N SER A 79 -0.17 -10.61 1.55
CA SER A 79 0.45 -9.85 0.48
C SER A 79 1.94 -9.73 0.73
N THR A 80 2.69 -9.61 -0.35
CA THR A 80 4.14 -9.49 -0.30
C THR A 80 4.61 -8.57 -1.40
N GLY A 81 5.84 -8.08 -1.27
CA GLY A 81 6.44 -7.23 -2.28
C GLY A 81 7.92 -7.05 -2.05
N VAL A 82 8.55 -6.36 -2.99
CA VAL A 82 9.99 -6.11 -2.98
C VAL A 82 10.20 -4.59 -3.00
N TYR A 83 11.09 -4.10 -2.14
CA TYR A 83 11.41 -2.68 -2.10
C TYR A 83 12.32 -2.31 -3.27
N LYS A 84 11.89 -1.32 -4.05
CA LYS A 84 12.61 -0.86 -5.24
C LYS A 84 13.35 0.44 -5.01
N GLU A 85 12.82 1.31 -4.16
CA GLU A 85 13.45 2.59 -3.85
C GLU A 85 13.13 2.96 -2.41
N ILE A 86 14.13 3.42 -1.67
CA ILE A 86 13.98 3.82 -0.28
C ILE A 86 14.74 5.12 -0.09
N ILE A 87 14.02 6.19 0.20
CA ILE A 87 14.63 7.46 0.59
C ILE A 87 14.05 7.77 1.97
N PRO A 88 14.85 7.60 3.04
CA PRO A 88 14.32 7.71 4.40
C PRO A 88 13.55 9.02 4.63
N TYR A 89 12.38 8.90 5.22
CA TYR A 89 11.46 10.00 5.54
C TYR A 89 10.87 10.70 4.35
N ARG A 90 11.10 10.20 3.12
CA ARG A 90 10.63 10.87 1.91
C ARG A 90 9.91 9.97 0.92
N LYS A 91 10.39 8.75 0.73
CA LYS A 91 9.84 7.95 -0.38
C LYS A 91 10.08 6.47 -0.20
N LEU A 92 9.04 5.69 -0.50
CA LEU A 92 9.12 4.24 -0.64
C LEU A 92 8.49 3.85 -1.96
N VAL A 93 9.17 2.99 -2.71
CA VAL A 93 8.59 2.36 -3.89
C VAL A 93 8.74 0.86 -3.72
N PHE A 94 7.64 0.15 -3.83
CA PHE A 94 7.67 -1.30 -3.65
C PHE A 94 6.58 -1.97 -4.46
N THR A 95 6.83 -3.24 -4.81
CA THR A 95 5.82 -4.03 -5.50
C THR A 95 4.81 -4.55 -4.49
N ASP A 96 3.65 -4.97 -4.99
CA ASP A 96 2.56 -5.45 -4.16
C ASP A 96 1.88 -6.58 -4.90
N SER A 97 1.85 -7.77 -4.26
CA SER A 97 1.28 -8.97 -4.86
C SER A 97 0.49 -9.73 -3.81
N PHE A 98 -0.57 -10.40 -4.25
CA PHE A 98 -1.21 -11.38 -3.38
C PHE A 98 -0.27 -12.55 -3.18
N SER A 99 -0.28 -13.13 -1.98
CA SER A 99 0.64 -14.21 -1.67
C SER A 99 -0.04 -15.22 -0.77
N ASP A 100 0.66 -16.35 -0.56
CA ASP A 100 0.28 -17.28 0.50
C ASP A 100 0.99 -16.87 1.80
N ALA A 101 0.81 -17.65 2.84
CA ALA A 101 1.37 -17.33 4.15
C ALA A 101 2.89 -17.45 4.20
N GLU A 102 3.49 -18.12 3.22
CA GLU A 102 4.94 -18.26 3.12
C GLU A 102 5.58 -17.16 2.25
N GLY A 103 4.75 -16.26 1.68
CA GLY A 103 5.27 -15.19 0.85
C GLY A 103 5.44 -15.56 -0.62
N ASN A 104 4.88 -16.67 -1.05
CA ASN A 104 4.90 -17.02 -2.47
C ASN A 104 3.78 -16.27 -3.19
N ILE A 105 4.11 -15.63 -4.31
CA ILE A 105 3.11 -14.89 -5.08
C ILE A 105 2.11 -15.87 -5.67
N ILE A 106 0.82 -15.56 -5.49
CA ILE A 106 -0.26 -16.37 -6.01
C ILE A 106 -1.17 -15.51 -6.87
N SER A 107 -2.00 -16.16 -7.68
CA SER A 107 -2.95 -15.45 -8.51
C SER A 107 -4.00 -14.76 -7.63
N PRO A 108 -4.40 -13.52 -7.95
CA PRO A 108 -5.49 -12.85 -7.21
C PRO A 108 -6.78 -13.67 -7.19
N SER A 109 -7.00 -14.54 -8.18
CA SER A 109 -8.19 -15.40 -8.20
C SER A 109 -8.22 -16.38 -7.05
N GLU A 110 -7.08 -16.69 -6.44
CA GLU A 110 -7.05 -17.52 -5.24
C GLU A 110 -7.82 -16.90 -4.08
N TYR A 111 -7.92 -15.58 -4.07
CA TYR A 111 -8.69 -14.85 -3.07
C TYR A 111 -10.03 -14.37 -3.61
N ASN A 112 -10.47 -14.90 -4.76
CA ASN A 112 -11.74 -14.56 -5.39
C ASN A 112 -11.86 -13.06 -5.69
N MET A 113 -10.75 -12.43 -6.05
CA MET A 113 -10.77 -11.00 -6.38
C MET A 113 -11.34 -10.79 -7.77
N PRO A 114 -12.35 -9.94 -7.91
CA PRO A 114 -12.92 -9.66 -9.24
C PRO A 114 -11.98 -8.79 -10.05
N GLY A 115 -12.07 -8.92 -11.38
CA GLY A 115 -11.28 -8.10 -12.27
C GLY A 115 -10.03 -8.78 -12.75
N GLU A 116 -9.35 -8.16 -13.70
CA GLU A 116 -8.10 -8.67 -14.23
C GLU A 116 -6.94 -7.95 -13.55
N TRP A 117 -6.28 -8.68 -12.67
CA TRP A 117 -5.18 -8.14 -11.88
C TRP A 117 -3.84 -8.58 -12.47
N PRO A 118 -2.86 -7.68 -12.52
CA PRO A 118 -1.49 -8.14 -12.76
C PRO A 118 -1.00 -8.92 -11.54
N MET A 119 -0.04 -9.79 -11.76
CA MET A 119 0.54 -10.56 -10.64
C MET A 119 1.31 -9.66 -9.69
N GLU A 120 1.80 -8.53 -10.20
CA GLU A 120 2.58 -7.59 -9.43
C GLU A 120 2.06 -6.18 -9.68
N LEU A 121 1.70 -5.48 -8.61
CA LEU A 121 1.32 -4.08 -8.66
C LEU A 121 2.48 -3.23 -8.15
N LEU A 122 2.35 -1.92 -8.26
CA LEU A 122 3.41 -1.02 -7.79
C LEU A 122 2.81 0.04 -6.89
N ILE A 123 3.44 0.24 -5.74
CA ILE A 123 3.03 1.27 -4.78
C ILE A 123 4.17 2.26 -4.60
N THR A 124 3.82 3.54 -4.69
CA THR A 124 4.75 4.63 -4.42
C THR A 124 4.18 5.47 -3.29
N VAL A 125 4.94 5.63 -2.23
CA VAL A 125 4.56 6.47 -1.09
C VAL A 125 5.55 7.62 -1.04
N SER A 126 5.04 8.85 -1.11
CA SER A 126 5.87 10.05 -1.01
C SER A 126 5.45 10.82 0.24
N LEU A 127 6.42 11.25 1.02
CA LEU A 127 6.19 11.98 2.26
C LEU A 127 6.87 13.34 2.19
N GLU A 128 6.18 14.35 2.69
CA GLU A 128 6.73 15.69 2.79
C GLU A 128 6.47 16.22 4.19
N GLU A 129 7.55 16.60 4.86
CA GLU A 129 7.46 17.18 6.20
C GLU A 129 6.82 18.56 6.14
N ASP A 130 5.86 18.82 7.04
CA ASP A 130 5.19 20.10 7.11
C ASP A 130 5.02 20.44 8.59
N GLY A 131 6.12 20.88 9.23
CA GLY A 131 6.14 21.10 10.67
C GLY A 131 5.87 19.81 11.41
N ASP A 132 4.83 19.83 12.24
CA ASP A 132 4.43 18.64 13.01
C ASP A 132 3.50 17.73 12.23
N LYS A 133 3.25 18.04 10.98
CA LYS A 133 2.35 17.27 10.13
C LYS A 133 3.12 16.66 8.98
N THR A 134 2.49 15.73 8.29
CA THR A 134 3.08 15.06 7.14
C THR A 134 2.09 15.06 5.98
N LYS A 135 2.55 15.52 4.82
CA LYS A 135 1.78 15.39 3.58
C LYS A 135 2.22 14.09 2.92
N MET A 136 1.26 13.24 2.62
CA MET A 136 1.55 11.95 1.99
C MET A 136 0.79 11.84 0.69
N LYS A 137 1.48 11.32 -0.33
CA LYS A 137 0.85 10.92 -1.58
C LYS A 137 1.10 9.44 -1.77
N LEU A 138 0.01 8.69 -1.96
CA LEU A 138 0.09 7.27 -2.30
C LEU A 138 -0.32 7.09 -3.74
N GLN A 139 0.47 6.35 -4.49
CA GLN A 139 0.11 5.93 -5.85
C GLN A 139 0.11 4.42 -5.88
N HIS A 140 -0.98 3.82 -6.37
CA HIS A 140 -1.12 2.37 -6.45
C HIS A 140 -1.50 2.02 -7.87
N GLU A 141 -0.60 1.38 -8.59
CA GLU A 141 -0.74 1.12 -10.03
C GLU A 141 -1.06 -0.34 -10.28
N GLY A 142 -1.97 -0.57 -11.20
CA GLY A 142 -2.36 -1.92 -11.60
C GLY A 142 -3.73 -2.36 -11.12
N ILE A 143 -4.44 -1.53 -10.40
CA ILE A 143 -5.76 -1.87 -9.86
C ILE A 143 -6.77 -1.95 -11.02
N PRO A 144 -7.55 -3.04 -11.13
CA PRO A 144 -8.62 -3.09 -12.13
C PRO A 144 -9.67 -2.02 -11.89
N ASP A 145 -10.27 -1.52 -12.96
CA ASP A 145 -11.27 -0.46 -12.89
C ASP A 145 -12.41 -0.79 -11.93
N GLU A 146 -12.89 -2.01 -11.98
CA GLU A 146 -14.03 -2.39 -11.13
C GLU A 146 -13.69 -2.41 -9.64
N MET A 147 -12.41 -2.41 -9.29
CA MET A 147 -11.97 -2.39 -7.90
C MET A 147 -11.47 -1.02 -7.45
N TYR A 148 -11.55 -0.04 -8.32
CA TYR A 148 -10.96 1.28 -8.08
C TYR A 148 -11.54 1.93 -6.80
N ASP A 149 -12.85 2.04 -6.75
CA ASP A 149 -13.51 2.70 -5.61
C ASP A 149 -13.32 1.94 -4.31
N GLU A 150 -13.38 0.61 -4.38
CA GLU A 150 -13.17 -0.22 -3.21
C GLU A 150 -11.76 -0.06 -2.65
N CYS A 151 -10.77 0.01 -3.53
CA CYS A 151 -9.38 0.17 -3.09
C CYS A 151 -9.13 1.54 -2.49
N ILE A 152 -9.71 2.59 -3.07
CA ILE A 152 -9.60 3.92 -2.51
C ILE A 152 -10.22 3.96 -1.12
N LYS A 153 -11.40 3.37 -0.97
CA LYS A 153 -12.06 3.31 0.32
C LYS A 153 -11.21 2.55 1.34
N GLY A 154 -10.68 1.40 0.93
CA GLY A 154 -9.86 0.59 1.82
C GLY A 154 -8.61 1.31 2.30
N TRP A 155 -7.93 2.00 1.38
CA TRP A 155 -6.74 2.77 1.74
C TRP A 155 -7.08 3.89 2.73
N ASN A 156 -8.17 4.62 2.48
CA ASN A 156 -8.56 5.71 3.38
C ASN A 156 -8.93 5.19 4.75
N GLU A 157 -9.59 4.04 4.84
CA GLU A 157 -9.90 3.43 6.12
C GLU A 157 -8.62 3.00 6.85
N SER A 158 -7.65 2.47 6.11
CA SER A 158 -6.35 2.13 6.68
C SER A 158 -5.65 3.36 7.22
N PHE A 159 -5.69 4.47 6.47
CA PHE A 159 -5.05 5.70 6.90
C PHE A 159 -5.74 6.33 8.10
N ASP A 160 -7.06 6.16 8.23
CA ASP A 160 -7.75 6.59 9.45
C ASP A 160 -7.20 5.84 10.67
N LYS A 161 -6.95 4.55 10.52
CA LYS A 161 -6.37 3.76 11.61
C LYS A 161 -4.94 4.19 11.89
N LEU A 162 -4.17 4.51 10.83
CA LEU A 162 -2.81 4.98 11.02
C LEU A 162 -2.79 6.22 11.89
N GLU A 163 -3.61 7.20 11.54
CA GLU A 163 -3.66 8.45 12.29
C GLU A 163 -4.12 8.24 13.72
N LYS A 164 -5.04 7.32 13.93
CA LYS A 164 -5.58 7.06 15.26
C LYS A 164 -4.62 6.26 16.14
N ASN A 165 -3.95 5.28 15.56
CA ASN A 165 -3.22 4.28 16.34
C ASN A 165 -1.71 4.54 16.44
N ILE A 166 -1.16 5.36 15.54
CA ILE A 166 0.27 5.70 15.59
C ILE A 166 0.40 6.99 16.39
N LYS A 167 1.17 6.95 17.48
CA LYS A 167 1.32 8.10 18.38
C LYS A 167 2.75 8.56 18.50
#